data_922fb1b927b2375c18227faf3283a502
#
_entry.id   922fb1b927b2375c18227faf3283a502
#
_cell.length_a   1.000
_cell.length_b   1.000
_cell.length_c   1.000
_cell.angle_alpha   90.00
_cell.angle_beta   90.00
_cell.angle_gamma   90.00
#
_symmetry.space_group_name_H-M   'P 1'
#
loop_
_entity.id
_entity.type
_entity.pdbx_description
1 polymer ?
#
loop_
_entity_poly.entity_id
_entity_poly.type
_entity_poly.pdbx_seq_one_letter_code
_entity_poly.pdbx_strand_id
1 'polypeptide(L)'
;MTQSLPSGLEDTFLWSQTNGQGFHSRPAMLYGGEYFANYQKLDATKMGGLLTKARVELVKKYINPAEVVDIGIGGGRFVEESQGYGYDVCPDAVSWLQSIYAYRDPYSSEEVRAVTCWDSLEHIPEPEKLLERVKEWLFVSLPICETATEWVQSKHMKPGEHLHYWSLQGFVRWCGLHGFECMEVNYAETELGREGIASFAFKRLS
;
A
#
# COMPACT_ATOMS: atom_id res chain seq x y z
N MET A 1 -29.75 -8.28 -0.85
CA MET A 1 -29.57 -9.70 -0.48
C MET A 1 -28.23 -9.79 0.23
N THR A 2 -28.24 -9.98 1.54
CA THR A 2 -27.06 -10.23 2.35
C THR A 2 -26.66 -11.68 2.15
N GLN A 3 -25.56 -11.93 1.43
CA GLN A 3 -24.96 -13.26 1.39
C GLN A 3 -24.28 -13.51 2.73
N SER A 4 -24.59 -14.66 3.36
CA SER A 4 -23.94 -15.10 4.58
C SER A 4 -22.48 -15.46 4.30
N LEU A 5 -21.57 -14.84 5.07
CA LEU A 5 -20.15 -15.15 5.06
C LEU A 5 -19.87 -16.48 5.80
N PRO A 6 -18.74 -17.17 5.55
CA PRO A 6 -18.37 -18.36 6.29
C PRO A 6 -18.26 -18.12 7.79
N SER A 7 -18.76 -19.05 8.61
CA SER A 7 -18.77 -18.95 10.07
C SER A 7 -17.36 -18.70 10.64
N GLY A 8 -17.21 -17.62 11.40
CA GLY A 8 -15.94 -17.19 12.03
C GLY A 8 -15.28 -15.96 11.41
N LEU A 9 -15.66 -15.54 10.20
CA LEU A 9 -15.27 -14.26 9.58
C LEU A 9 -16.36 -13.19 9.73
N GLU A 10 -17.61 -13.62 9.95
CA GLU A 10 -18.79 -12.74 10.01
C GLU A 10 -18.70 -11.66 11.10
N ASP A 11 -18.03 -11.96 12.21
CA ASP A 11 -17.94 -11.04 13.36
C ASP A 11 -16.85 -9.98 13.22
N THR A 12 -16.00 -10.07 12.19
CA THR A 12 -14.81 -9.22 12.09
C THR A 12 -14.61 -8.53 10.74
N PHE A 13 -15.24 -9.04 9.65
CA PHE A 13 -15.16 -8.43 8.33
C PHE A 13 -16.47 -7.72 7.95
N LEU A 14 -16.38 -6.42 7.82
CA LEU A 14 -17.50 -5.57 7.38
C LEU A 14 -17.26 -5.15 5.93
N TRP A 15 -18.26 -5.31 5.06
CA TRP A 15 -18.20 -4.90 3.66
C TRP A 15 -19.40 -4.04 3.29
N SER A 16 -19.13 -2.89 2.71
CA SER A 16 -20.14 -2.02 2.09
C SER A 16 -20.10 -2.17 0.58
N GLN A 17 -21.05 -2.89 0.00
CA GLN A 17 -21.15 -3.06 -1.46
C GLN A 17 -21.35 -1.69 -2.16
N THR A 18 -22.10 -0.78 -1.57
CA THR A 18 -22.35 0.55 -2.13
C THR A 18 -21.07 1.39 -2.19
N ASN A 19 -20.23 1.30 -1.18
CA ASN A 19 -18.97 2.04 -1.12
C ASN A 19 -17.82 1.29 -1.80
N GLY A 20 -17.94 -0.03 -2.00
CA GLY A 20 -16.87 -0.88 -2.49
C GLY A 20 -15.69 -0.88 -1.51
N GLN A 21 -15.98 -0.91 -0.21
CA GLN A 21 -14.98 -0.84 0.84
C GLN A 21 -15.31 -1.81 1.96
N GLY A 22 -14.29 -2.47 2.49
CA GLY A 22 -14.37 -3.37 3.63
C GLY A 22 -13.32 -3.06 4.68
N PHE A 23 -13.55 -3.64 5.85
CA PHE A 23 -12.73 -3.35 7.01
C PHE A 23 -12.72 -4.55 7.97
N HIS A 24 -11.56 -4.81 8.59
CA HIS A 24 -11.42 -5.74 9.71
C HIS A 24 -11.19 -5.01 11.02
N SER A 25 -11.91 -5.38 12.06
CA SER A 25 -11.79 -4.79 13.41
C SER A 25 -10.67 -5.39 14.26
N ARG A 26 -9.87 -6.32 13.73
CA ARG A 26 -8.77 -6.95 14.48
C ARG A 26 -7.57 -6.00 14.60
N PRO A 27 -6.84 -6.03 15.75
CA PRO A 27 -5.64 -5.23 15.91
C PRO A 27 -4.58 -5.61 14.87
N ALA A 28 -3.82 -4.59 14.45
CA ALA A 28 -2.72 -4.76 13.51
C ALA A 28 -1.67 -5.75 14.05
N MET A 29 -1.04 -6.50 13.13
CA MET A 29 0.06 -7.40 13.46
C MET A 29 1.29 -6.58 13.87
N LEU A 30 2.06 -7.09 14.85
CA LEU A 30 3.36 -6.50 15.21
C LEU A 30 4.44 -7.04 14.28
N TYR A 31 5.18 -6.14 13.64
CA TYR A 31 6.27 -6.47 12.73
C TYR A 31 7.59 -6.58 13.51
N GLY A 32 8.22 -7.75 13.53
CA GLY A 32 9.51 -8.01 14.19
C GLY A 32 10.68 -8.09 13.22
N GLY A 33 11.92 -8.25 13.73
CA GLY A 33 13.14 -8.24 12.93
C GLY A 33 13.24 -9.31 11.85
N GLU A 34 12.66 -10.47 12.05
CA GLU A 34 12.58 -11.52 11.02
C GLU A 34 11.75 -11.08 9.80
N TYR A 35 10.77 -10.19 10.00
CA TYR A 35 9.94 -9.65 8.94
C TYR A 35 10.79 -8.90 7.92
N PHE A 36 11.58 -7.92 8.35
CA PHE A 36 12.45 -7.12 7.49
C PHE A 36 13.47 -8.00 6.73
N ALA A 37 14.15 -8.91 7.43
CA ALA A 37 15.12 -9.83 6.81
C ALA A 37 14.50 -10.74 5.75
N ASN A 38 13.24 -11.17 5.94
CA ASN A 38 12.54 -11.99 4.96
C ASN A 38 12.16 -11.17 3.71
N TYR A 39 11.73 -9.92 3.87
CA TYR A 39 11.45 -9.04 2.73
C TYR A 39 12.73 -8.69 1.96
N GLN A 40 13.87 -8.52 2.62
CA GLN A 40 15.16 -8.35 1.91
C GLN A 40 15.49 -9.56 1.01
N LYS A 41 15.20 -10.78 1.47
CA LYS A 41 15.38 -12.00 0.64
C LYS A 41 14.42 -12.02 -0.55
N LEU A 42 13.16 -11.59 -0.38
CA LEU A 42 12.17 -11.50 -1.46
C LEU A 42 12.58 -10.42 -2.48
N ASP A 43 13.02 -9.27 -2.02
CA ASP A 43 13.51 -8.17 -2.86
C ASP A 43 14.75 -8.57 -3.67
N ALA A 44 15.63 -9.40 -3.12
CA ALA A 44 16.80 -9.91 -3.82
C ALA A 44 16.48 -10.89 -4.97
N THR A 45 15.24 -11.38 -5.06
CA THR A 45 14.83 -12.30 -6.14
C THR A 45 14.67 -11.57 -7.47
N LYS A 46 14.66 -12.35 -8.58
CA LYS A 46 14.34 -11.81 -9.91
C LYS A 46 12.97 -11.14 -9.93
N MET A 47 11.97 -11.73 -9.24
CA MET A 47 10.62 -11.17 -9.14
C MET A 47 10.64 -9.83 -8.39
N GLY A 48 11.32 -9.74 -7.24
CA GLY A 48 11.51 -8.49 -6.49
C GLY A 48 12.07 -7.38 -7.37
N GLY A 49 13.10 -7.69 -8.18
CA GLY A 49 13.68 -6.74 -9.13
C GLY A 49 12.71 -6.28 -10.22
N LEU A 50 11.89 -7.17 -10.78
CA LEU A 50 10.89 -6.81 -11.79
C LEU A 50 9.79 -5.94 -11.22
N LEU A 51 9.30 -6.25 -10.01
CA LEU A 51 8.31 -5.45 -9.29
C LEU A 51 8.84 -4.05 -8.98
N THR A 52 10.03 -3.95 -8.39
CA THR A 52 10.65 -2.66 -8.09
C THR A 52 10.81 -1.81 -9.34
N LYS A 53 11.29 -2.41 -10.45
CA LYS A 53 11.40 -1.70 -11.72
C LYS A 53 10.06 -1.16 -12.22
N ALA A 54 8.99 -1.96 -12.18
CA ALA A 54 7.66 -1.54 -12.61
C ALA A 54 7.13 -0.37 -11.74
N ARG A 55 7.35 -0.42 -10.43
CA ARG A 55 6.99 0.63 -9.46
C ARG A 55 7.76 1.93 -9.70
N VAL A 56 9.07 1.84 -9.90
CA VAL A 56 9.91 3.01 -10.23
C VAL A 56 9.48 3.63 -11.56
N GLU A 57 9.19 2.82 -12.59
CA GLU A 57 8.72 3.31 -13.89
C GLU A 57 7.34 3.98 -13.80
N LEU A 58 6.43 3.49 -12.94
CA LEU A 58 5.16 4.16 -12.68
C LEU A 58 5.38 5.55 -12.08
N VAL A 59 6.21 5.67 -11.06
CA VAL A 59 6.51 6.96 -10.41
C VAL A 59 7.18 7.94 -11.37
N LYS A 60 8.14 7.47 -12.19
CA LYS A 60 8.88 8.29 -13.18
C LYS A 60 8.01 8.97 -14.21
N LYS A 61 6.81 8.46 -14.50
CA LYS A 61 5.88 9.10 -15.43
C LYS A 61 5.41 10.47 -14.93
N TYR A 62 5.44 10.71 -13.63
CA TYR A 62 4.77 11.83 -12.97
C TYR A 62 5.72 12.72 -12.17
N ILE A 63 6.74 12.12 -11.53
CA ILE A 63 7.65 12.82 -10.64
C ILE A 63 9.02 12.14 -10.62
N ASN A 64 10.06 12.85 -10.17
CA ASN A 64 11.35 12.23 -9.90
C ASN A 64 11.22 11.25 -8.72
N PRO A 65 11.54 9.94 -8.88
CA PRO A 65 11.43 8.96 -7.80
C PRO A 65 12.24 9.28 -6.54
N ALA A 66 13.29 10.07 -6.64
CA ALA A 66 14.07 10.51 -5.47
C ALA A 66 13.31 11.47 -4.53
N GLU A 67 12.13 11.96 -4.95
CA GLU A 67 11.32 12.90 -4.17
C GLU A 67 10.17 12.22 -3.39
N VAL A 68 10.07 10.89 -3.46
CA VAL A 68 9.02 10.13 -2.76
C VAL A 68 9.48 9.63 -1.39
N VAL A 69 8.50 9.40 -0.52
CA VAL A 69 8.68 8.63 0.71
C VAL A 69 7.92 7.31 0.57
N ASP A 70 8.63 6.19 0.60
CA ASP A 70 8.05 4.85 0.55
C ASP A 70 7.55 4.44 1.94
N ILE A 71 6.29 4.08 2.05
CA ILE A 71 5.62 3.77 3.32
C ILE A 71 5.46 2.26 3.45
N GLY A 72 6.12 1.67 4.47
CA GLY A 72 6.20 0.22 4.60
C GLY A 72 7.18 -0.35 3.55
N ILE A 73 8.47 -0.10 3.78
CA ILE A 73 9.53 -0.29 2.77
C ILE A 73 9.80 -1.75 2.34
N GLY A 74 9.16 -2.73 2.99
CA GLY A 74 9.47 -4.15 2.75
C GLY A 74 10.95 -4.45 3.04
N GLY A 75 11.71 -4.87 2.05
CA GLY A 75 13.17 -5.08 2.16
C GLY A 75 14.02 -3.86 1.81
N GLY A 76 13.41 -2.76 1.39
CA GLY A 76 14.10 -1.49 1.11
C GLY A 76 14.57 -1.30 -0.33
N ARG A 77 14.39 -2.28 -1.21
CA ARG A 77 14.88 -2.21 -2.60
C ARG A 77 14.30 -1.04 -3.39
N PHE A 78 13.02 -0.72 -3.19
CA PHE A 78 12.43 0.43 -3.86
C PHE A 78 13.10 1.74 -3.45
N VAL A 79 13.41 1.92 -2.14
CA VAL A 79 14.13 3.10 -1.63
C VAL A 79 15.51 3.21 -2.28
N GLU A 80 16.26 2.10 -2.38
CA GLU A 80 17.58 2.09 -3.03
C GLU A 80 17.50 2.44 -4.52
N GLU A 81 16.61 1.81 -5.28
CA GLU A 81 16.51 2.02 -6.73
C GLU A 81 15.89 3.38 -7.10
N SER A 82 14.98 3.91 -6.28
CA SER A 82 14.42 5.26 -6.44
C SER A 82 15.35 6.37 -5.98
N GLN A 83 16.32 6.05 -5.10
CA GLN A 83 17.14 7.02 -4.36
C GLN A 83 16.30 8.00 -3.53
N GLY A 84 15.10 7.56 -3.12
CA GLY A 84 14.16 8.33 -2.33
C GLY A 84 14.32 8.09 -0.83
N TYR A 85 13.24 8.34 -0.12
CA TYR A 85 13.16 8.17 1.33
C TYR A 85 12.23 7.01 1.67
N GLY A 86 12.29 6.55 2.91
CA GLY A 86 11.38 5.53 3.41
C GLY A 86 10.92 5.80 4.84
N TYR A 87 9.78 5.22 5.17
CA TYR A 87 9.21 5.16 6.50
C TYR A 87 8.69 3.76 6.77
N ASP A 88 8.95 3.24 7.95
CA ASP A 88 8.45 1.95 8.40
C ASP A 88 8.18 1.96 9.90
N VAL A 89 7.35 1.02 10.38
CA VAL A 89 7.09 0.81 11.81
C VAL A 89 7.95 -0.31 12.40
N CYS A 90 8.62 -1.11 11.55
CA CYS A 90 9.56 -2.13 11.96
C CYS A 90 10.88 -1.51 12.42
N PRO A 91 11.34 -1.71 13.68
CA PRO A 91 12.57 -1.08 14.19
C PRO A 91 13.82 -1.38 13.36
N ASP A 92 13.94 -2.59 12.79
CA ASP A 92 15.11 -2.95 11.97
C ASP A 92 15.09 -2.25 10.63
N ALA A 93 13.91 -2.08 10.00
CA ALA A 93 13.75 -1.30 8.78
C ALA A 93 14.07 0.19 9.04
N VAL A 94 13.60 0.75 10.16
CA VAL A 94 13.93 2.13 10.58
C VAL A 94 15.42 2.29 10.78
N SER A 95 16.07 1.36 11.50
CA SER A 95 17.52 1.38 11.75
C SER A 95 18.32 1.32 10.44
N TRP A 96 17.86 0.48 9.49
CA TRP A 96 18.47 0.39 8.18
C TRP A 96 18.31 1.70 7.39
N LEU A 97 17.11 2.28 7.32
CA LEU A 97 16.87 3.57 6.68
C LEU A 97 17.73 4.69 7.25
N GLN A 98 17.89 4.75 8.58
CA GLN A 98 18.74 5.72 9.25
C GLN A 98 20.23 5.52 8.88
N SER A 99 20.68 4.27 8.76
CA SER A 99 22.06 3.95 8.40
C SER A 99 22.47 4.42 7.00
N ILE A 100 21.49 4.55 6.08
CA ILE A 100 21.71 5.05 4.72
C ILE A 100 21.21 6.49 4.52
N TYR A 101 20.84 7.20 5.60
CA TYR A 101 20.31 8.57 5.57
C TYR A 101 19.04 8.76 4.74
N ALA A 102 18.22 7.72 4.62
CA ALA A 102 16.98 7.72 3.82
C ALA A 102 15.70 7.71 4.68
N TYR A 103 15.79 7.78 6.00
CA TYR A 103 14.62 7.83 6.88
C TYR A 103 13.90 9.17 6.80
N ARG A 104 12.58 9.15 6.55
CA ARG A 104 11.72 10.32 6.62
C ARG A 104 10.35 9.95 7.17
N ASP A 105 9.96 10.56 8.29
CA ASP A 105 8.66 10.36 8.92
C ASP A 105 7.60 11.28 8.26
N PRO A 106 6.60 10.74 7.54
CA PRO A 106 5.57 11.54 6.88
C PRO A 106 4.61 12.18 7.88
N TYR A 107 4.55 11.68 9.13
CA TYR A 107 3.70 12.21 10.18
C TYR A 107 4.37 13.32 11.01
N SER A 108 5.62 13.66 10.70
CA SER A 108 6.31 14.80 11.30
C SER A 108 5.64 16.12 10.93
N SER A 109 6.17 17.24 11.43
CA SER A 109 5.62 18.59 11.17
C SER A 109 5.69 19.00 9.69
N GLU A 110 6.62 18.42 8.91
CA GLU A 110 6.76 18.70 7.49
C GLU A 110 5.89 17.77 6.65
N GLU A 111 5.11 18.33 5.74
CA GLU A 111 4.38 17.57 4.74
C GLU A 111 5.35 17.01 3.69
N VAL A 112 4.98 15.89 3.09
CA VAL A 112 5.77 15.23 2.05
C VAL A 112 5.19 15.53 0.66
N ARG A 113 6.06 15.69 -0.35
CA ARG A 113 5.62 15.96 -1.70
C ARG A 113 4.83 14.80 -2.29
N ALA A 114 5.37 13.60 -2.15
CA ALA A 114 4.76 12.39 -2.66
C ALA A 114 5.05 11.19 -1.75
N VAL A 115 4.13 10.22 -1.72
CA VAL A 115 4.33 8.93 -1.05
C VAL A 115 4.07 7.78 -2.01
N THR A 116 4.71 6.66 -1.71
CA THR A 116 4.42 5.36 -2.32
C THR A 116 3.97 4.38 -1.23
N CYS A 117 2.99 3.54 -1.55
CA CYS A 117 2.48 2.49 -0.66
C CYS A 117 2.36 1.19 -1.49
N TRP A 118 3.36 0.32 -1.40
CA TRP A 118 3.40 -0.94 -2.15
C TRP A 118 2.97 -2.09 -1.24
N ASP A 119 1.67 -2.48 -1.29
CA ASP A 119 1.04 -3.43 -0.36
C ASP A 119 1.22 -3.02 1.12
N SER A 120 0.99 -1.76 1.42
CA SER A 120 1.17 -1.23 2.77
C SER A 120 0.02 -0.35 3.26
N LEU A 121 -0.70 0.34 2.36
CA LEU A 121 -1.78 1.25 2.73
C LEU A 121 -2.93 0.52 3.45
N GLU A 122 -3.24 -0.70 3.02
CA GLU A 122 -4.28 -1.56 3.59
C GLU A 122 -3.98 -2.02 5.03
N HIS A 123 -2.73 -1.88 5.48
CA HIS A 123 -2.29 -2.22 6.82
C HIS A 123 -2.33 -1.02 7.79
N ILE A 124 -2.47 0.20 7.29
CA ILE A 124 -2.44 1.41 8.10
C ILE A 124 -3.79 1.59 8.81
N PRO A 125 -3.85 1.71 10.14
CA PRO A 125 -5.13 1.83 10.86
C PRO A 125 -5.96 3.05 10.44
N GLU A 126 -5.33 4.19 10.21
CA GLU A 126 -5.96 5.46 9.83
C GLU A 126 -5.25 6.01 8.58
N PRO A 127 -5.45 5.38 7.39
CA PRO A 127 -4.71 5.74 6.18
C PRO A 127 -5.02 7.16 5.68
N GLU A 128 -6.19 7.72 6.02
CA GLU A 128 -6.54 9.10 5.73
C GLU A 128 -5.56 10.11 6.36
N LYS A 129 -5.01 9.82 7.54
CA LYS A 129 -4.00 10.67 8.19
C LYS A 129 -2.70 10.75 7.37
N LEU A 130 -2.34 9.67 6.68
CA LEU A 130 -1.22 9.70 5.74
C LEU A 130 -1.55 10.57 4.53
N LEU A 131 -2.74 10.40 3.96
CA LEU A 131 -3.16 11.18 2.79
C LEU A 131 -3.15 12.69 3.08
N GLU A 132 -3.55 13.12 4.28
CA GLU A 132 -3.51 14.53 4.70
C GLU A 132 -2.10 15.14 4.65
N ARG A 133 -1.06 14.32 4.74
CA ARG A 133 0.36 14.75 4.75
C ARG A 133 0.97 14.88 3.35
N VAL A 134 0.28 14.39 2.31
CA VAL A 134 0.79 14.33 0.93
C VAL A 134 0.38 15.58 0.16
N LYS A 135 1.35 16.30 -0.42
CA LYS A 135 1.12 17.56 -1.14
C LYS A 135 0.71 17.38 -2.60
N GLU A 136 1.25 16.36 -3.28
CA GLU A 136 1.13 16.30 -4.73
C GLU A 136 0.75 14.92 -5.25
N TRP A 137 1.51 13.87 -4.94
CA TRP A 137 1.33 12.55 -5.53
C TRP A 137 1.22 11.43 -4.51
N LEU A 138 0.29 10.52 -4.78
CA LEU A 138 0.12 9.25 -4.06
C LEU A 138 0.19 8.11 -5.08
N PHE A 139 1.13 7.19 -4.89
CA PHE A 139 1.26 5.95 -5.68
C PHE A 139 0.98 4.75 -4.80
N VAL A 140 0.11 3.86 -5.25
CA VAL A 140 -0.31 2.71 -4.44
C VAL A 140 -0.38 1.47 -5.30
N SER A 141 0.11 0.33 -4.81
CA SER A 141 -0.36 -0.98 -5.27
C SER A 141 -0.98 -1.73 -4.10
N LEU A 142 -2.15 -2.33 -4.33
CA LEU A 142 -2.84 -3.12 -3.33
C LEU A 142 -3.78 -4.14 -3.97
N PRO A 143 -4.19 -5.17 -3.20
CA PRO A 143 -5.17 -6.15 -3.68
C PRO A 143 -6.54 -5.49 -3.89
N ILE A 144 -7.23 -5.92 -4.96
CA ILE A 144 -8.57 -5.47 -5.32
C ILE A 144 -9.48 -6.68 -5.55
N CYS A 145 -10.66 -6.67 -4.94
CA CYS A 145 -11.76 -7.58 -5.26
C CYS A 145 -13.09 -6.80 -5.26
N GLU A 146 -14.01 -7.15 -6.13
CA GLU A 146 -15.23 -6.37 -6.35
C GLU A 146 -16.35 -6.67 -5.34
N THR A 147 -16.30 -7.82 -4.66
CA THR A 147 -17.36 -8.27 -3.75
C THR A 147 -16.81 -8.86 -2.46
N ALA A 148 -17.63 -8.90 -1.42
CA ALA A 148 -17.29 -9.60 -0.17
C ALA A 148 -16.97 -11.09 -0.40
N THR A 149 -17.69 -11.74 -1.30
CA THR A 149 -17.49 -13.17 -1.62
C THR A 149 -16.12 -13.39 -2.25
N GLU A 150 -15.73 -12.55 -3.22
CA GLU A 150 -14.38 -12.61 -3.82
C GLU A 150 -13.29 -12.37 -2.78
N TRP A 151 -13.47 -11.40 -1.89
CA TRP A 151 -12.51 -11.15 -0.80
C TRP A 151 -12.32 -12.37 0.08
N VAL A 152 -13.42 -13.00 0.55
CA VAL A 152 -13.37 -14.18 1.42
C VAL A 152 -12.67 -15.36 0.75
N GLN A 153 -12.75 -15.48 -0.57
CA GLN A 153 -12.08 -16.54 -1.35
C GLN A 153 -10.66 -16.16 -1.79
N SER A 154 -10.28 -14.90 -1.64
CA SER A 154 -8.99 -14.39 -2.09
C SER A 154 -7.86 -14.82 -1.14
N LYS A 155 -6.69 -15.15 -1.74
CA LYS A 155 -5.42 -15.29 -1.00
C LYS A 155 -4.99 -14.02 -0.27
N HIS A 156 -5.57 -12.88 -0.65
CA HIS A 156 -5.33 -11.58 -0.04
C HIS A 156 -6.25 -11.26 1.14
N MET A 157 -7.17 -12.17 1.48
CA MET A 157 -7.92 -12.07 2.73
C MET A 157 -6.99 -12.47 3.89
N LYS A 158 -6.47 -11.47 4.59
CA LYS A 158 -5.49 -11.65 5.67
C LYS A 158 -5.97 -10.98 6.96
N PRO A 159 -6.87 -11.62 7.71
CA PRO A 159 -7.38 -11.08 8.97
C PRO A 159 -6.25 -10.79 9.97
N GLY A 160 -6.22 -9.58 10.53
CA GLY A 160 -5.18 -9.15 11.48
C GLY A 160 -3.93 -8.57 10.83
N GLU A 161 -3.73 -8.75 9.52
CA GLU A 161 -2.69 -8.10 8.72
C GLU A 161 -3.29 -6.97 7.88
N HIS A 162 -4.28 -7.30 7.01
CA HIS A 162 -5.04 -6.31 6.26
C HIS A 162 -6.19 -5.77 7.11
N LEU A 163 -6.25 -4.48 7.29
CA LEU A 163 -7.33 -3.79 8.00
C LEU A 163 -8.37 -3.23 7.03
N HIS A 164 -7.95 -2.81 5.84
CA HIS A 164 -8.79 -2.22 4.82
C HIS A 164 -8.81 -3.06 3.54
N TYR A 165 -9.95 -3.03 2.86
CA TYR A 165 -10.21 -3.78 1.64
C TYR A 165 -11.02 -2.90 0.70
N TRP A 166 -10.70 -2.89 -0.60
CA TRP A 166 -11.41 -2.06 -1.55
C TRP A 166 -11.73 -2.80 -2.85
N SER A 167 -12.85 -2.46 -3.46
CA SER A 167 -13.04 -2.67 -4.90
C SER A 167 -12.27 -1.58 -5.66
N LEU A 168 -12.05 -1.78 -6.97
CA LEU A 168 -11.37 -0.79 -7.80
C LEU A 168 -12.04 0.58 -7.69
N GLN A 169 -13.35 0.63 -7.93
CA GLN A 169 -14.11 1.88 -7.87
C GLN A 169 -14.24 2.42 -6.43
N GLY A 170 -14.28 1.53 -5.44
CA GLY A 170 -14.28 1.89 -4.02
C GLY A 170 -13.01 2.63 -3.63
N PHE A 171 -11.85 2.14 -4.05
CA PHE A 171 -10.57 2.77 -3.76
C PHE A 171 -10.41 4.13 -4.46
N VAL A 172 -10.74 4.21 -5.75
CA VAL A 172 -10.71 5.49 -6.48
C VAL A 172 -11.63 6.53 -5.83
N ARG A 173 -12.84 6.11 -5.45
CA ARG A 173 -13.79 6.99 -4.75
C ARG A 173 -13.27 7.43 -3.38
N TRP A 174 -12.71 6.49 -2.61
CA TRP A 174 -12.16 6.79 -1.29
C TRP A 174 -11.01 7.81 -1.38
N CYS A 175 -10.06 7.63 -2.30
CA CYS A 175 -9.01 8.61 -2.56
C CYS A 175 -9.60 9.97 -3.00
N GLY A 176 -10.65 9.96 -3.84
CA GLY A 176 -11.36 11.17 -4.28
C GLY A 176 -11.96 11.97 -3.10
N LEU A 177 -12.55 11.27 -2.12
CA LEU A 177 -13.09 11.91 -0.90
C LEU A 177 -11.99 12.53 -0.03
N HIS A 178 -10.74 12.07 -0.17
CA HIS A 178 -9.58 12.63 0.51
C HIS A 178 -8.77 13.61 -0.37
N GLY A 179 -9.36 14.11 -1.46
CA GLY A 179 -8.80 15.19 -2.28
C GLY A 179 -7.80 14.72 -3.32
N PHE A 180 -7.91 13.48 -3.83
CA PHE A 180 -7.04 12.95 -4.88
C PHE A 180 -7.81 12.54 -6.12
N GLU A 181 -7.29 12.90 -7.30
CA GLU A 181 -7.79 12.46 -8.59
C GLU A 181 -6.95 11.28 -9.10
N CYS A 182 -7.62 10.23 -9.58
CA CYS A 182 -6.96 9.08 -10.18
C CYS A 182 -6.48 9.41 -11.60
N MET A 183 -5.17 9.41 -11.80
CA MET A 183 -4.52 9.69 -13.08
C MET A 183 -4.22 8.43 -13.87
N GLU A 184 -3.91 7.33 -13.20
CA GLU A 184 -3.60 6.03 -13.84
C GLU A 184 -4.03 4.88 -12.95
N VAL A 185 -4.57 3.83 -13.59
CA VAL A 185 -4.70 2.49 -13.02
C VAL A 185 -4.02 1.53 -13.97
N ASN A 186 -3.18 0.64 -13.46
CA ASN A 186 -2.57 -0.41 -14.27
C ASN A 186 -2.49 -1.73 -13.47
N TYR A 187 -2.18 -2.81 -14.19
CA TYR A 187 -2.08 -4.17 -13.64
C TYR A 187 -0.69 -4.77 -13.88
N ALA A 188 0.35 -3.95 -13.96
CA ALA A 188 1.72 -4.40 -14.25
C ALA A 188 2.21 -5.46 -13.25
N GLU A 189 1.86 -5.33 -11.97
CA GLU A 189 2.21 -6.35 -10.96
C GLU A 189 1.44 -7.67 -11.17
N THR A 190 0.17 -7.60 -11.57
CA THR A 190 -0.62 -8.79 -11.94
C THR A 190 -0.03 -9.49 -13.16
N GLU A 191 0.39 -8.74 -14.19
CA GLU A 191 1.06 -9.28 -15.39
C GLU A 191 2.41 -9.94 -15.05
N LEU A 192 3.08 -9.47 -14.03
CA LEU A 192 4.29 -10.08 -13.48
C LEU A 192 4.02 -11.31 -12.60
N GLY A 193 2.75 -11.71 -12.39
CA GLY A 193 2.36 -12.88 -11.61
C GLY A 193 1.83 -12.60 -10.20
N ARG A 194 1.65 -11.34 -9.83
CA ARG A 194 0.99 -10.95 -8.56
C ARG A 194 -0.52 -10.76 -8.77
N GLU A 195 -1.21 -11.84 -9.07
CA GLU A 195 -2.64 -11.84 -9.37
C GLU A 195 -3.47 -11.07 -8.34
N GLY A 196 -4.41 -10.25 -8.82
CA GLY A 196 -5.34 -9.47 -8.02
C GLY A 196 -4.80 -8.15 -7.49
N ILE A 197 -3.58 -7.74 -7.90
CA ILE A 197 -3.01 -6.44 -7.52
C ILE A 197 -3.27 -5.41 -8.63
N ALA A 198 -3.81 -4.26 -8.24
CA ALA A 198 -3.87 -3.07 -9.08
C ALA A 198 -2.90 -1.99 -8.56
N SER A 199 -2.28 -1.27 -9.49
CA SER A 199 -1.38 -0.15 -9.19
C SER A 199 -2.01 1.16 -9.65
N PHE A 200 -1.85 2.21 -8.86
CA PHE A 200 -2.51 3.49 -9.03
C PHE A 200 -1.51 4.64 -8.96
N ALA A 201 -1.77 5.69 -9.73
CA ALA A 201 -1.19 7.02 -9.53
C ALA A 201 -2.31 8.02 -9.30
N PHE A 202 -2.25 8.74 -8.19
CA PHE A 202 -3.20 9.79 -7.83
C PHE A 202 -2.50 11.12 -7.69
N LYS A 203 -3.16 12.19 -8.15
CA LYS A 203 -2.72 13.56 -7.98
C LYS A 203 -3.63 14.29 -7.00
N ARG A 204 -3.05 15.06 -6.08
CA ARG A 204 -3.85 15.89 -5.18
C ARG A 204 -4.56 17.00 -5.97
N LEU A 205 -5.84 17.17 -5.69
CA LEU A 205 -6.63 18.30 -6.19
C LEU A 205 -6.19 19.59 -5.47
N SER A 206 -6.03 20.67 -6.21
CA SER A 206 -5.66 22.00 -5.73
C SER A 206 -6.81 22.67 -5.00
#